data_e73bb294f6decff1ec24e0add6e4c1a7
#
_entry.id   e73bb294f6decff1ec24e0add6e4c1a7
#
_cell.length_a   1.000
_cell.length_b   1.000
_cell.length_c   1.000
_cell.angle_alpha   90.00
_cell.angle_beta   90.00
_cell.angle_gamma   90.00
#
_symmetry.space_group_name_H-M   'P 1'
#
loop_
_entity.id
_entity.type
_entity.pdbx_description
1 polymer ?
#
loop_
_entity_poly.entity_id
_entity_poly.type
_entity_poly.pdbx_seq_one_letter_code
_entity_poly.pdbx_strand_id
1 'polypeptide(L)'
;MNIECKKTNNCFADSQTYEYRLPVTVEEFAARLEGWQLRRNERLRRPVLIGERGRVKAKGVLSGDLLRVSYPDDRWEAEKEAFENWMEGLYV
;
A
#
# COMPACT_ATOMS: atom_id res chain seq x y z
N MET A 1 -16.25 -3.04 -7.38
CA MET A 1 -16.04 -2.47 -6.03
C MET A 1 -15.08 -1.30 -6.13
N ASN A 2 -15.43 -0.18 -5.52
CA ASN A 2 -14.58 0.99 -5.54
C ASN A 2 -13.76 1.06 -4.25
N ILE A 3 -12.45 1.11 -4.42
CA ILE A 3 -11.53 1.28 -3.30
C ILE A 3 -11.23 2.76 -3.19
N GLU A 4 -11.52 3.36 -2.03
CA GLU A 4 -11.25 4.77 -1.81
C GLU A 4 -9.76 5.04 -1.85
N CYS A 5 -9.37 6.08 -2.59
CA CYS A 5 -7.99 6.51 -2.73
C CYS A 5 -7.90 8.00 -2.46
N LYS A 6 -6.96 8.38 -1.62
CA LYS A 6 -6.76 9.78 -1.23
C LYS A 6 -5.27 10.09 -1.29
N LYS A 7 -4.92 11.22 -1.92
CA LYS A 7 -3.54 11.67 -1.91
C LYS A 7 -3.20 12.22 -0.53
N THR A 8 -2.05 11.82 0.01
CA THR A 8 -1.56 12.28 1.30
C THR A 8 -0.28 13.08 1.13
N ASN A 9 0.23 13.64 2.23
CA ASN A 9 1.52 14.30 2.23
C ASN A 9 2.61 13.26 1.92
N ASN A 10 3.54 13.65 1.04
CA ASN A 10 4.64 12.78 0.68
C ASN A 10 5.59 12.60 1.86
N CYS A 11 5.87 11.34 2.20
CA CYS A 11 6.82 11.00 3.26
C CYS A 11 8.26 11.07 2.77
N PHE A 12 8.46 10.99 1.45
CA PHE A 12 9.77 10.98 0.80
C PHE A 12 9.83 12.04 -0.27
N ALA A 13 10.98 12.68 -0.44
CA ALA A 13 11.15 13.80 -1.35
C ALA A 13 10.83 13.47 -2.81
N ASP A 14 11.14 12.24 -3.24
CA ASP A 14 10.99 11.83 -4.64
C ASP A 14 9.86 10.84 -4.84
N SER A 15 8.77 10.99 -4.10
CA SER A 15 7.66 10.05 -4.17
C SER A 15 6.30 10.75 -4.10
N GLN A 16 5.28 10.05 -4.61
CA GLN A 16 3.88 10.44 -4.46
C GLN A 16 3.21 9.40 -3.58
N THR A 17 2.60 9.83 -2.49
CA THR A 17 1.98 8.93 -1.51
C THR A 17 0.47 9.04 -1.56
N TYR A 18 -0.18 7.89 -1.63
CA TYR A 18 -1.64 7.77 -1.65
C TYR A 18 -2.08 6.83 -0.54
N GLU A 19 -3.23 7.14 0.04
CA GLU A 19 -3.84 6.31 1.07
C GLU A 19 -5.05 5.60 0.48
N TYR A 20 -5.11 4.29 0.66
CA TYR A 20 -6.21 3.45 0.18
C TYR A 20 -6.97 2.88 1.36
N ARG A 21 -8.29 2.91 1.26
CA ARG A 21 -9.14 2.20 2.22
C ARG A 21 -9.49 0.84 1.64
N LEU A 22 -8.98 -0.20 2.28
CA LEU A 22 -9.18 -1.57 1.82
C LEU A 22 -10.54 -2.13 2.28
N PRO A 23 -11.12 -3.07 1.55
CA PRO A 23 -12.33 -3.78 1.99
C PRO A 23 -12.04 -4.86 3.04
N VAL A 24 -10.76 -5.07 3.35
CA VAL A 24 -10.28 -6.07 4.31
C VAL A 24 -9.22 -5.41 5.19
N THR A 25 -8.74 -6.13 6.20
CA THR A 25 -7.63 -5.62 7.01
C THR A 25 -6.33 -5.66 6.22
N VAL A 26 -5.38 -4.83 6.64
CA VAL A 26 -4.04 -4.82 6.03
C VAL A 26 -3.39 -6.20 6.15
N GLU A 27 -3.62 -6.91 7.26
CA GLU A 27 -3.10 -8.26 7.46
C GLU A 27 -3.63 -9.24 6.41
N GLU A 28 -4.94 -9.21 6.13
CA GLU A 28 -5.53 -10.04 5.09
C GLU A 28 -5.01 -9.66 3.70
N PHE A 29 -4.88 -8.37 3.45
CA PHE A 29 -4.35 -7.87 2.19
C PHE A 29 -2.90 -8.33 1.98
N ALA A 30 -2.09 -8.34 3.04
CA ALA A 30 -0.69 -8.78 2.96
C ALA A 30 -0.55 -10.21 2.44
N ALA A 31 -1.52 -11.07 2.75
CA ALA A 31 -1.51 -12.45 2.27
C ALA A 31 -1.65 -12.54 0.74
N ARG A 32 -2.11 -11.47 0.10
CA ARG A 32 -2.28 -11.40 -1.36
C ARG A 32 -1.11 -10.73 -2.06
N LEU A 33 -0.13 -10.20 -1.31
CA LEU A 33 1.02 -9.49 -1.88
C LEU A 33 2.10 -10.48 -2.32
N GLU A 34 1.94 -11.03 -3.52
CA GLU A 34 2.95 -11.91 -4.10
C GLU A 34 4.05 -11.07 -4.77
N GLY A 35 5.30 -11.49 -4.58
CA GLY A 35 6.45 -10.81 -5.16
C GLY A 35 6.89 -9.56 -4.42
N TRP A 36 6.26 -9.24 -3.29
CA TRP A 36 6.63 -8.12 -2.44
C TRP A 36 7.53 -8.60 -1.30
N GLN A 37 8.46 -7.75 -0.90
CA GLN A 37 9.24 -7.98 0.30
C GLN A 37 8.45 -7.40 1.47
N LEU A 38 8.02 -8.25 2.38
CA LEU A 38 7.17 -7.85 3.49
C LEU A 38 7.94 -7.93 4.80
N ARG A 39 7.77 -6.90 5.62
CA ARG A 39 8.30 -6.86 6.98
C ARG A 39 7.20 -6.40 7.93
N ARG A 40 7.23 -6.93 9.13
CA ARG A 40 6.29 -6.55 10.17
C ARG A 40 7.06 -5.90 11.31
N ASN A 41 6.60 -4.76 11.77
CA ASN A 41 7.13 -4.13 12.97
C ASN A 41 6.14 -4.35 14.13
N GLU A 42 6.41 -5.33 14.95
CA GLU A 42 5.55 -5.71 16.08
C GLU A 42 5.98 -5.07 17.39
N ARG A 43 7.01 -4.25 17.40
CA ARG A 43 7.48 -3.53 18.59
C ARG A 43 6.60 -2.35 18.96
N LEU A 44 5.81 -1.88 17.99
CA LEU A 44 4.88 -0.78 18.22
C LEU A 44 3.61 -1.30 18.89
N ARG A 45 2.89 -0.41 19.56
CA ARG A 45 1.58 -0.74 20.15
C ARG A 45 0.64 -1.35 19.14
N ARG A 46 0.69 -0.82 17.91
CA ARG A 46 -0.06 -1.34 16.78
C ARG A 46 0.95 -1.86 15.78
N PRO A 47 1.03 -3.18 15.60
CA PRO A 47 1.93 -3.73 14.59
C PRO A 47 1.63 -3.17 13.21
N VAL A 48 2.67 -2.79 12.48
CA VAL A 48 2.54 -2.27 11.11
C VAL A 48 3.17 -3.21 10.11
N LEU A 49 2.61 -3.21 8.91
CA LEU A 49 3.17 -3.92 7.77
C LEU A 49 3.94 -2.92 6.92
N ILE A 50 5.13 -3.31 6.47
CA ILE A 50 5.91 -2.55 5.51
C ILE A 50 6.21 -3.48 4.34
N GLY A 51 5.77 -3.09 3.14
CA GLY A 51 5.99 -3.86 1.93
C GLY A 51 6.78 -3.05 0.92
N GLU A 52 7.63 -3.72 0.16
CA GLU A 52 8.40 -3.09 -0.91
C GLU A 52 8.38 -3.97 -2.15
N ARG A 53 8.19 -3.35 -3.30
CA ARG A 53 8.34 -3.98 -4.60
C ARG A 53 9.05 -3.00 -5.52
N GLY A 54 10.34 -3.24 -5.77
CA GLY A 54 11.15 -2.28 -6.49
C GLY A 54 11.19 -0.95 -5.74
N ARG A 55 10.72 0.12 -6.38
CA ARG A 55 10.70 1.47 -5.80
C ARG A 55 9.35 1.83 -5.17
N VAL A 56 8.38 0.93 -5.23
CA VAL A 56 7.07 1.14 -4.62
C VAL A 56 7.09 0.63 -3.19
N LYS A 57 6.60 1.43 -2.26
CA LYS A 57 6.56 1.09 -0.83
C LYS A 57 5.14 1.20 -0.30
N ALA A 58 4.73 0.22 0.50
CA ALA A 58 3.42 0.20 1.12
C ALA A 58 3.56 0.05 2.62
N LYS A 59 2.70 0.75 3.37
CA LYS A 59 2.74 0.72 4.83
C LYS A 59 1.32 0.83 5.38
N GLY A 60 1.02 0.05 6.39
CA GLY A 60 -0.26 0.12 7.06
C GLY A 60 -0.27 -0.60 8.40
N VAL A 61 -1.22 -0.24 9.26
CA VAL A 61 -1.45 -0.92 10.52
C VAL A 61 -2.15 -2.24 10.23
N LEU A 62 -1.60 -3.35 10.72
CA LEU A 62 -2.11 -4.69 10.41
C LEU A 62 -3.58 -4.89 10.75
N SER A 63 -4.04 -4.33 11.86
CA SER A 63 -5.43 -4.45 12.28
C SER A 63 -6.37 -3.44 11.61
N GLY A 64 -5.82 -2.49 10.85
CA GLY A 64 -6.59 -1.45 10.18
C GLY A 64 -6.90 -1.79 8.73
N ASP A 65 -7.62 -0.89 8.08
CA ASP A 65 -7.99 -1.02 6.67
C ASP A 65 -7.37 0.06 5.78
N LEU A 66 -6.49 0.89 6.33
CA LEU A 66 -5.83 1.96 5.57
C LEU A 66 -4.41 1.54 5.18
N LEU A 67 -4.12 1.66 3.89
CA LEU A 67 -2.81 1.35 3.34
C LEU A 67 -2.26 2.58 2.64
N ARG A 68 -1.05 3.01 3.03
CA ARG A 68 -0.34 4.09 2.35
C ARG A 68 0.66 3.50 1.39
N VAL A 69 0.59 3.93 0.14
CA VAL A 69 1.49 3.46 -0.91
C VAL A 69 2.24 4.65 -1.47
N SER A 70 3.57 4.57 -1.48
CA SER A 70 4.44 5.60 -2.03
C SER A 70 4.99 5.11 -3.36
N TYR A 71 4.75 5.88 -4.41
CA TYR A 71 5.20 5.58 -5.77
C TYR A 71 6.38 6.47 -6.13
N PRO A 72 7.34 5.99 -6.92
CA PRO A 72 8.45 6.83 -7.38
C PRO A 72 7.93 7.98 -8.22
N ASP A 73 8.43 9.19 -7.99
CA ASP A 73 7.92 10.42 -8.61
C ASP A 73 8.01 10.40 -10.14
N ASP A 74 9.04 9.79 -10.69
CA ASP A 74 9.26 9.72 -12.13
C ASP A 74 8.37 8.69 -12.85
N ARG A 75 7.72 7.79 -12.12
CA ARG A 75 6.88 6.73 -12.68
C ARG A 75 5.59 6.50 -11.88
N TRP A 76 5.20 7.47 -11.09
CA TRP A 76 4.07 7.28 -10.17
C TRP A 76 2.76 6.94 -10.87
N GLU A 77 2.51 7.54 -12.04
CA GLU A 77 1.26 7.29 -12.77
C GLU A 77 1.15 5.85 -13.24
N ALA A 78 2.21 5.34 -13.88
CA ALA A 78 2.23 3.97 -14.38
C ALA A 78 2.19 2.95 -13.23
N GLU A 79 2.96 3.17 -12.19
CA GLU A 79 3.01 2.27 -11.05
C GLU A 79 1.70 2.28 -10.27
N LYS A 80 1.09 3.45 -10.11
CA LYS A 80 -0.19 3.60 -9.45
C LYS A 80 -1.29 2.88 -10.21
N GLU A 81 -1.34 3.07 -11.52
CA GLU A 81 -2.33 2.40 -12.37
C GLU A 81 -2.19 0.89 -12.30
N ALA A 82 -0.97 0.38 -12.40
CA ALA A 82 -0.71 -1.05 -12.33
C ALA A 82 -1.12 -1.63 -10.98
N PHE A 83 -0.80 -0.94 -9.89
CA PHE A 83 -1.15 -1.38 -8.56
C PHE A 83 -2.67 -1.37 -8.35
N GLU A 84 -3.34 -0.32 -8.76
CA GLU A 84 -4.79 -0.21 -8.61
C GLU A 84 -5.53 -1.25 -9.44
N ASN A 85 -5.10 -1.49 -10.67
CA ASN A 85 -5.70 -2.53 -11.51
C ASN A 85 -5.53 -3.91 -10.88
N TRP A 86 -4.36 -4.21 -10.35
CA TRP A 86 -4.12 -5.47 -9.66
C TRP A 86 -5.00 -5.60 -8.43
N MET A 87 -5.09 -4.55 -7.63
CA MET A 87 -5.87 -4.54 -6.40
C MET A 87 -7.37 -4.70 -6.69
N GLU A 88 -7.88 -4.00 -7.70
CA GLU A 88 -9.28 -4.13 -8.11
C GLU A 88 -9.59 -5.56 -8.57
N GLY A 89 -8.67 -6.21 -9.24
CA GLY A 89 -8.81 -7.60 -9.66
C GLY A 89 -8.92 -8.58 -8.50
N LEU A 90 -8.39 -8.24 -7.34
CA LEU A 90 -8.49 -9.10 -6.15
C LEU A 90 -9.88 -9.05 -5.51
N TYR A 91 -10.56 -7.93 -5.60
CA TYR A 91 -11.77 -7.65 -4.82
C TYR A 91 -13.02 -7.40 -5.67
N VAL A 92 -12.94 -7.70 -6.93
CA VAL A 92 -14.11 -7.59 -7.83
C VAL A 92 -14.73 -8.95 -8.09
#